data_529e0071336daf0e6fba6f0100dd4ac1
#
_entry.id   529e0071336daf0e6fba6f0100dd4ac1
#
_cell.length_a   1.000
_cell.length_b   1.000
_cell.length_c   1.000
_cell.angle_alpha   90.00
_cell.angle_beta   90.00
_cell.angle_gamma   90.00
#
_symmetry.space_group_name_H-M   'P 1'
#
loop_
_entity.id
_entity.type
_entity.pdbx_description
1 polymer ?
#
loop_
_entity_poly.entity_id
_entity_poly.type
_entity_poly.pdbx_seq_one_letter_code
_entity_poly.pdbx_strand_id
1 'polypeptide(L)'
;MTTKTIAQLAYKGEQLAWSRHNPKAPFFVSKVEKGDSSTHISYIYKGESASYETPFIDDASVMNSITCAVVARHLGLSADTLAQRMPLLEPVAMRLEVKEGQHGCTLINDSYNSDINSLDIALDFMNRRPDHRNRRRTLILSDILQSGLQPMELYSEVSRLAVERGVQKFIGIGPDLCENANCIHFGEQRFFPTVEAFIASEMFKHLHDE
;
A
#
# COMPACT_ATOMS: atom_id res chain seq x y z
N MET A 1 -4.01 5.53 -13.98
CA MET A 1 -4.35 5.86 -15.40
C MET A 1 -3.37 6.86 -15.93
N THR A 2 -2.82 6.64 -17.12
CA THR A 2 -1.95 7.62 -17.77
C THR A 2 -2.78 8.72 -18.44
N THR A 3 -2.21 9.93 -18.60
CA THR A 3 -2.87 11.07 -19.27
C THR A 3 -3.40 10.70 -20.68
N LYS A 4 -2.73 9.76 -21.37
CA LYS A 4 -3.19 9.23 -22.68
C LYS A 4 -4.51 8.45 -22.57
N THR A 5 -4.70 7.66 -21.52
CA THR A 5 -5.92 6.87 -21.30
C THR A 5 -7.13 7.77 -21.04
N ILE A 6 -6.94 8.84 -20.25
CA ILE A 6 -8.02 9.81 -19.97
C ILE A 6 -8.41 10.58 -21.24
N ALA A 7 -7.45 10.99 -22.05
CA ALA A 7 -7.71 11.67 -23.33
C ALA A 7 -8.51 10.80 -24.32
N GLN A 8 -8.34 9.46 -24.27
CA GLN A 8 -9.07 8.51 -25.12
C GLN A 8 -10.54 8.30 -24.69
N LEU A 9 -10.90 8.64 -23.44
CA LEU A 9 -12.25 8.43 -22.90
C LEU A 9 -13.26 9.53 -23.32
N ALA A 10 -12.89 10.45 -24.21
CA ALA A 10 -13.73 11.58 -24.64
C ALA A 10 -14.41 12.34 -23.48
N TYR A 11 -13.74 12.40 -22.33
CA TYR A 11 -14.22 13.07 -21.13
C TYR A 11 -14.32 14.59 -21.36
N LYS A 12 -15.51 15.17 -21.14
CA LYS A 12 -15.77 16.61 -21.36
C LYS A 12 -15.57 17.49 -20.10
N GLY A 13 -15.23 16.89 -18.97
CA GLY A 13 -14.99 17.61 -17.71
C GLY A 13 -13.58 18.18 -17.62
N GLU A 14 -13.35 19.05 -16.62
CA GLU A 14 -12.02 19.58 -16.32
C GLU A 14 -11.10 18.44 -15.79
N GLN A 15 -9.87 18.40 -16.31
CA GLN A 15 -8.88 17.42 -15.94
C GLN A 15 -7.83 18.06 -15.02
N LEU A 16 -7.75 17.58 -13.80
CA LEU A 16 -6.67 17.95 -12.87
C LEU A 16 -5.50 16.99 -13.06
N ALA A 17 -4.48 17.47 -13.77
CA ALA A 17 -3.28 16.68 -14.02
C ALA A 17 -2.07 17.26 -13.30
N TRP A 18 -1.20 16.38 -12.81
CA TRP A 18 0.09 16.74 -12.29
C TRP A 18 1.21 15.87 -12.88
N SER A 19 2.45 16.35 -12.83
CA SER A 19 3.59 15.63 -13.37
C SER A 19 4.88 15.99 -12.64
N ARG A 20 5.79 15.02 -12.50
CA ARG A 20 7.19 15.21 -12.07
C ARG A 20 8.13 15.39 -13.25
N HIS A 21 7.67 15.09 -14.48
CA HIS A 21 8.52 15.04 -15.67
C HIS A 21 8.15 16.06 -16.72
N ASN A 22 6.92 16.58 -16.70
CA ASN A 22 6.46 17.56 -17.66
C ASN A 22 6.27 18.93 -16.99
N PRO A 23 7.18 19.90 -17.20
CA PRO A 23 7.09 21.23 -16.60
C PRO A 23 5.91 22.06 -17.12
N LYS A 24 5.23 21.61 -18.18
CA LYS A 24 4.01 22.25 -18.69
C LYS A 24 2.73 21.70 -18.06
N ALA A 25 2.84 20.74 -17.13
CA ALA A 25 1.67 20.23 -16.41
C ALA A 25 1.05 21.37 -15.56
N PRO A 26 -0.31 21.42 -15.45
CA PRO A 26 -0.99 22.43 -14.64
C PRO A 26 -0.48 22.49 -13.20
N PHE A 27 -0.14 21.35 -12.61
CA PHE A 27 0.57 21.24 -11.35
C PHE A 27 1.87 20.47 -11.60
N PHE A 28 2.98 21.18 -11.58
CA PHE A 28 4.30 20.60 -11.83
C PHE A 28 5.04 20.40 -10.51
N VAL A 29 5.34 19.15 -10.17
CA VAL A 29 6.19 18.79 -9.03
C VAL A 29 7.65 18.89 -9.47
N SER A 30 8.32 19.96 -9.06
CA SER A 30 9.69 20.24 -9.48
C SER A 30 10.74 19.45 -8.70
N LYS A 31 10.43 19.08 -7.43
CA LYS A 31 11.35 18.33 -6.57
C LYS A 31 10.60 17.50 -5.54
N VAL A 32 11.14 16.32 -5.22
CA VAL A 32 10.71 15.46 -4.11
C VAL A 32 11.97 15.01 -3.37
N GLU A 33 12.11 15.41 -2.12
CA GLU A 33 13.25 15.08 -1.25
C GLU A 33 12.76 14.28 -0.07
N LYS A 34 13.12 13.00 -0.05
CA LYS A 34 12.79 12.09 1.03
C LYS A 34 13.84 12.20 2.13
N GLY A 35 13.40 12.50 3.35
CA GLY A 35 14.16 12.37 4.58
C GLY A 35 13.90 11.05 5.30
N ASP A 36 14.34 10.94 6.54
CA ASP A 36 14.20 9.74 7.35
C ASP A 36 12.76 9.55 7.88
N SER A 37 12.02 10.65 8.08
CA SER A 37 10.66 10.64 8.68
C SER A 37 9.64 11.47 7.94
N SER A 38 10.05 12.22 6.92
CA SER A 38 9.18 13.11 6.14
C SER A 38 9.70 13.26 4.72
N THR A 39 8.87 13.79 3.83
CA THR A 39 9.22 14.11 2.45
C THR A 39 8.90 15.57 2.17
N HIS A 40 9.88 16.33 1.68
CA HIS A 40 9.69 17.70 1.19
C HIS A 40 9.33 17.68 -0.30
N ILE A 41 8.26 18.40 -0.67
CA ILE A 41 7.73 18.45 -2.03
C ILE A 41 7.65 19.90 -2.49
N SER A 42 8.40 20.23 -3.55
CA SER A 42 8.35 21.55 -4.22
C SER A 42 7.53 21.45 -5.50
N TYR A 43 6.68 22.43 -5.76
CA TYR A 43 5.80 22.43 -6.92
C TYR A 43 5.58 23.82 -7.50
N ILE A 44 5.10 23.86 -8.73
CA ILE A 44 4.63 25.07 -9.43
C ILE A 44 3.17 24.88 -9.82
N TYR A 45 2.30 25.79 -9.43
CA TYR A 45 0.89 25.80 -9.78
C TYR A 45 0.43 27.20 -10.14
N LYS A 46 -0.16 27.37 -11.32
CA LYS A 46 -0.58 28.69 -11.86
C LYS A 46 0.52 29.76 -11.80
N GLY A 47 1.78 29.37 -12.03
CA GLY A 47 2.94 30.27 -12.02
C GLY A 47 3.50 30.57 -10.61
N GLU A 48 2.86 30.14 -9.56
CA GLU A 48 3.33 30.25 -8.18
C GLU A 48 4.23 29.06 -7.84
N SER A 49 5.44 29.32 -7.34
CA SER A 49 6.34 28.30 -6.78
C SER A 49 6.09 28.18 -5.28
N ALA A 50 5.83 26.99 -4.80
CA ALA A 50 5.57 26.72 -3.39
C ALA A 50 6.07 25.33 -3.00
N SER A 51 6.05 25.04 -1.70
CA SER A 51 6.43 23.74 -1.18
C SER A 51 5.60 23.36 0.05
N TYR A 52 5.61 22.08 0.37
CA TYR A 52 5.07 21.55 1.63
C TYR A 52 5.87 20.34 2.07
N GLU A 53 5.72 19.98 3.33
CA GLU A 53 6.23 18.76 3.91
C GLU A 53 5.10 17.79 4.16
N THR A 54 5.36 16.48 4.03
CA THR A 54 4.42 15.42 4.38
C THR A 54 5.12 14.38 5.25
N PRO A 55 4.45 13.77 6.25
CA PRO A 55 5.05 12.76 7.14
C PRO A 55 5.22 11.39 6.47
N PHE A 56 5.04 11.30 5.15
CA PHE A 56 5.14 10.06 4.41
C PHE A 56 6.49 9.94 3.71
N ILE A 57 7.06 8.73 3.71
CA ILE A 57 8.33 8.42 3.04
C ILE A 57 8.18 7.35 1.95
N ASP A 58 7.08 6.58 1.96
CA ASP A 58 6.76 5.61 0.91
C ASP A 58 6.20 6.30 -0.33
N ASP A 59 6.47 5.71 -1.52
CA ASP A 59 6.08 6.32 -2.79
C ASP A 59 4.58 6.47 -2.96
N ALA A 60 3.79 5.51 -2.49
CA ALA A 60 2.34 5.52 -2.66
C ALA A 60 1.70 6.66 -1.84
N SER A 61 2.05 6.79 -0.57
CA SER A 61 1.55 7.86 0.29
C SER A 61 2.02 9.24 -0.15
N VAL A 62 3.28 9.36 -0.62
CA VAL A 62 3.79 10.61 -1.21
C VAL A 62 3.00 10.98 -2.47
N MET A 63 2.74 10.04 -3.38
CA MET A 63 1.93 10.31 -4.58
C MET A 63 0.48 10.68 -4.24
N ASN A 64 -0.11 10.04 -3.23
CA ASN A 64 -1.43 10.40 -2.73
C ASN A 64 -1.44 11.81 -2.14
N SER A 65 -0.42 12.19 -1.36
CA SER A 65 -0.29 13.55 -0.82
C SER A 65 -0.20 14.60 -1.92
N ILE A 66 0.53 14.32 -3.01
CA ILE A 66 0.60 15.21 -4.17
C ILE A 66 -0.78 15.35 -4.83
N THR A 67 -1.50 14.25 -4.99
CA THR A 67 -2.85 14.29 -5.57
C THR A 67 -3.82 15.10 -4.68
N CYS A 68 -3.75 14.93 -3.36
CA CYS A 68 -4.51 15.77 -2.42
C CYS A 68 -4.14 17.24 -2.54
N ALA A 69 -2.85 17.57 -2.65
CA ALA A 69 -2.38 18.95 -2.83
C ALA A 69 -2.94 19.57 -4.12
N VAL A 70 -2.94 18.82 -5.23
CA VAL A 70 -3.53 19.28 -6.50
C VAL A 70 -4.99 19.64 -6.34
N VAL A 71 -5.78 18.75 -5.73
CA VAL A 71 -7.21 18.99 -5.50
C VAL A 71 -7.42 20.17 -4.56
N ALA A 72 -6.67 20.24 -3.46
CA ALA A 72 -6.76 21.33 -2.50
C ALA A 72 -6.45 22.70 -3.13
N ARG A 73 -5.39 22.79 -3.94
CA ARG A 73 -5.04 24.02 -4.69
C ARG A 73 -6.10 24.37 -5.74
N HIS A 74 -6.68 23.37 -6.39
CA HIS A 74 -7.78 23.58 -7.34
C HIS A 74 -9.03 24.14 -6.65
N LEU A 75 -9.36 23.65 -5.46
CA LEU A 75 -10.46 24.13 -4.64
C LEU A 75 -10.19 25.48 -3.95
N GLY A 76 -9.02 26.09 -4.20
CA GLY A 76 -8.71 27.45 -3.76
C GLY A 76 -7.95 27.55 -2.43
N LEU A 77 -7.48 26.44 -1.84
CA LEU A 77 -6.61 26.56 -0.68
C LEU A 77 -5.31 27.26 -1.05
N SER A 78 -4.84 28.18 -0.18
CA SER A 78 -3.57 28.88 -0.39
C SER A 78 -2.37 27.93 -0.23
N ALA A 79 -1.22 28.31 -0.79
CA ALA A 79 0.04 27.58 -0.61
C ALA A 79 0.42 27.50 0.88
N ASP A 80 0.25 28.59 1.62
CA ASP A 80 0.55 28.67 3.04
C ASP A 80 -0.34 27.72 3.86
N THR A 81 -1.64 27.68 3.55
CA THR A 81 -2.56 26.74 4.22
C THR A 81 -2.15 25.30 3.95
N LEU A 82 -1.78 24.99 2.71
CA LEU A 82 -1.32 23.66 2.34
C LEU A 82 -0.04 23.29 3.12
N ALA A 83 0.95 24.19 3.14
CA ALA A 83 2.21 23.98 3.86
C ALA A 83 2.00 23.75 5.36
N GLN A 84 1.01 24.41 5.96
CA GLN A 84 0.67 24.22 7.39
C GLN A 84 -0.10 22.91 7.67
N ARG A 85 -0.90 22.42 6.74
CA ARG A 85 -1.80 21.28 6.97
C ARG A 85 -1.23 19.94 6.53
N MET A 86 -0.43 19.91 5.48
CA MET A 86 0.14 18.66 4.96
C MET A 86 1.04 17.91 5.95
N PRO A 87 1.84 18.59 6.83
CA PRO A 87 2.60 17.89 7.86
C PRO A 87 1.75 17.22 8.95
N LEU A 88 0.48 17.62 9.07
CA LEU A 88 -0.46 17.08 10.06
C LEU A 88 -1.24 15.85 9.55
N LEU A 89 -0.94 15.40 8.34
CA LEU A 89 -1.54 14.17 7.82
C LEU A 89 -1.05 12.97 8.63
N GLU A 90 -1.96 12.04 8.86
CA GLU A 90 -1.66 10.78 9.51
C GLU A 90 -1.75 9.62 8.49
N PRO A 91 -0.95 8.56 8.65
CA PRO A 91 -1.10 7.36 7.85
C PRO A 91 -2.53 6.83 7.95
N VAL A 92 -3.08 6.40 6.83
CA VAL A 92 -4.38 5.72 6.84
C VAL A 92 -4.22 4.39 7.57
N ALA A 93 -5.04 4.17 8.61
CA ALA A 93 -5.06 2.89 9.32
C ALA A 93 -5.20 1.71 8.35
N MET A 94 -4.57 0.59 8.67
CA MET A 94 -4.57 -0.64 7.83
C MET A 94 -3.92 -0.47 6.43
N ARG A 95 -3.04 0.53 6.25
CA ARG A 95 -2.24 0.74 5.04
C ARG A 95 -0.76 0.73 5.40
N LEU A 96 -0.07 -0.41 5.23
CA LEU A 96 1.32 -0.62 5.63
C LEU A 96 1.63 -0.17 7.07
N GLU A 97 0.61 -0.26 7.93
CA GLU A 97 0.71 0.15 9.32
C GLU A 97 1.58 -0.85 10.08
N VAL A 98 2.65 -0.36 10.72
CA VAL A 98 3.56 -1.20 11.49
C VAL A 98 3.24 -1.09 12.96
N LYS A 99 3.04 -2.25 13.61
CA LYS A 99 2.79 -2.36 15.05
C LYS A 99 3.71 -3.40 15.66
N GLU A 100 4.17 -3.14 16.87
CA GLU A 100 4.79 -4.17 17.68
C GLU A 100 3.71 -5.13 18.21
N GLY A 101 3.88 -6.39 17.89
CA GLY A 101 3.02 -7.47 18.36
C GLY A 101 3.53 -8.06 19.66
N GLN A 102 2.87 -9.12 20.12
CA GLN A 102 3.34 -9.92 21.26
C GLN A 102 4.45 -10.90 20.83
N HIS A 103 5.21 -11.41 21.78
CA HIS A 103 6.22 -12.45 21.56
C HIS A 103 7.29 -12.08 20.53
N GLY A 104 7.71 -10.81 20.49
CA GLY A 104 8.75 -10.35 19.56
C GLY A 104 8.27 -10.18 18.10
N CYS A 105 7.00 -10.37 17.82
CA CYS A 105 6.47 -10.21 16.45
C CYS A 105 6.36 -8.74 16.04
N THR A 106 6.59 -8.46 14.77
CA THR A 106 6.22 -7.19 14.13
C THR A 106 5.05 -7.43 13.19
N LEU A 107 3.95 -6.73 13.41
CA LEU A 107 2.77 -6.78 12.57
C LEU A 107 2.81 -5.68 11.51
N ILE A 108 2.74 -6.06 10.24
CA ILE A 108 2.53 -5.13 9.13
C ILE A 108 1.08 -5.30 8.67
N ASN A 109 0.25 -4.30 8.95
CA ASN A 109 -1.17 -4.33 8.64
C ASN A 109 -1.46 -3.55 7.36
N ASP A 110 -1.82 -4.26 6.29
CA ASP A 110 -2.24 -3.72 5.00
C ASP A 110 -3.61 -4.28 4.57
N SER A 111 -4.51 -4.42 5.54
CA SER A 111 -5.80 -5.12 5.36
C SER A 111 -6.95 -4.23 4.86
N TYR A 112 -6.71 -2.96 4.56
CA TYR A 112 -7.77 -2.05 4.09
C TYR A 112 -8.37 -2.48 2.74
N ASN A 113 -7.53 -2.89 1.82
CA ASN A 113 -7.94 -3.42 0.51
C ASN A 113 -6.88 -4.43 0.06
N SER A 114 -7.30 -5.56 -0.47
CA SER A 114 -6.39 -6.62 -0.89
C SER A 114 -6.50 -6.84 -2.39
N ASP A 115 -5.38 -6.65 -3.08
CA ASP A 115 -5.14 -7.04 -4.47
C ASP A 115 -3.69 -7.50 -4.63
N ILE A 116 -3.36 -8.13 -5.77
CA ILE A 116 -2.00 -8.68 -6.00
C ILE A 116 -0.93 -7.60 -5.95
N ASN A 117 -1.19 -6.41 -6.49
CA ASN A 117 -0.20 -5.33 -6.52
C ASN A 117 0.04 -4.77 -5.11
N SER A 118 -1.03 -4.59 -4.33
CA SER A 118 -0.93 -4.18 -2.93
C SER A 118 -0.17 -5.21 -2.11
N LEU A 119 -0.44 -6.50 -2.33
CA LEU A 119 0.29 -7.59 -1.69
C LEU A 119 1.79 -7.55 -2.02
N ASP A 120 2.16 -7.34 -3.29
CA ASP A 120 3.57 -7.23 -3.69
C ASP A 120 4.26 -6.05 -2.99
N ILE A 121 3.60 -4.89 -2.92
CA ILE A 121 4.10 -3.71 -2.21
C ILE A 121 4.30 -3.99 -0.71
N ALA A 122 3.34 -4.66 -0.07
CA ALA A 122 3.42 -4.98 1.35
C ALA A 122 4.56 -5.97 1.66
N LEU A 123 4.74 -6.99 0.82
CA LEU A 123 5.83 -7.95 0.95
C LEU A 123 7.21 -7.33 0.65
N ASP A 124 7.30 -6.42 -0.33
CA ASP A 124 8.53 -5.67 -0.60
C ASP A 124 8.87 -4.72 0.57
N PHE A 125 7.86 -4.05 1.14
CA PHE A 125 8.02 -3.22 2.33
C PHE A 125 8.54 -4.04 3.52
N MET A 126 7.96 -5.22 3.78
CA MET A 126 8.44 -6.14 4.81
C MET A 126 9.92 -6.49 4.59
N ASN A 127 10.34 -6.74 3.35
CA ASN A 127 11.71 -7.13 3.02
C ASN A 127 12.74 -6.00 3.16
N ARG A 128 12.32 -4.74 3.08
CA ARG A 128 13.23 -3.59 3.25
C ARG A 128 13.48 -3.22 4.71
N ARG A 129 12.73 -3.79 5.63
CA ARG A 129 12.93 -3.49 7.06
C ARG A 129 14.26 -4.05 7.57
N PRO A 130 15.01 -3.30 8.40
CA PRO A 130 16.33 -3.72 8.86
C PRO A 130 16.31 -4.94 9.79
N ASP A 131 15.19 -5.19 10.45
CA ASP A 131 15.00 -6.28 11.42
C ASP A 131 14.54 -7.60 10.78
N HIS A 132 14.32 -7.64 9.47
CA HIS A 132 13.73 -8.79 8.78
C HIS A 132 14.64 -10.03 8.67
N ARG A 133 15.97 -9.86 8.78
CA ARG A 133 16.95 -10.90 8.39
C ARG A 133 16.93 -12.16 9.26
N ASN A 134 16.49 -12.05 10.51
CA ASN A 134 16.47 -13.16 11.47
C ASN A 134 15.06 -13.52 11.95
N ARG A 135 14.01 -12.98 11.31
CA ARG A 135 12.63 -13.23 11.68
C ARG A 135 11.96 -14.16 10.69
N ARG A 136 11.07 -14.99 11.18
CA ARG A 136 10.19 -15.80 10.36
C ARG A 136 9.13 -14.89 9.71
N ARG A 137 8.77 -15.20 8.47
CA ARG A 137 7.80 -14.40 7.70
C ARG A 137 6.51 -15.18 7.52
N THR A 138 5.47 -14.70 8.17
CA THR A 138 4.13 -15.24 8.08
C THR A 138 3.24 -14.29 7.30
N LEU A 139 2.61 -14.78 6.24
CA LEU A 139 1.54 -14.08 5.53
C LEU A 139 0.20 -14.57 6.04
N ILE A 140 -0.63 -13.65 6.55
CA ILE A 140 -2.04 -13.88 6.87
C ILE A 140 -2.84 -13.14 5.81
N LEU A 141 -3.57 -13.87 4.97
CA LEU A 141 -4.30 -13.32 3.83
C LEU A 141 -5.77 -13.72 3.90
N SER A 142 -6.66 -12.76 3.71
CA SER A 142 -8.07 -13.02 3.44
C SER A 142 -8.35 -13.18 1.95
N ASP A 143 -9.54 -13.64 1.59
CA ASP A 143 -9.97 -13.73 0.19
C ASP A 143 -9.77 -12.38 -0.52
N ILE A 144 -9.21 -12.44 -1.73
CA ILE A 144 -9.03 -11.29 -2.61
C ILE A 144 -10.26 -11.16 -3.50
N LEU A 145 -11.06 -10.13 -3.22
CA LEU A 145 -12.28 -9.86 -3.97
C LEU A 145 -12.01 -9.01 -5.20
N GLN A 146 -12.82 -9.21 -6.25
CA GLN A 146 -12.81 -8.36 -7.47
C GLN A 146 -11.46 -8.30 -8.21
N SER A 147 -10.67 -9.36 -8.16
CA SER A 147 -9.36 -9.42 -8.85
C SER A 147 -9.47 -9.39 -10.38
N GLY A 148 -10.61 -9.79 -10.93
CA GLY A 148 -10.79 -10.01 -12.37
C GLY A 148 -10.16 -11.31 -12.90
N LEU A 149 -9.46 -12.08 -12.05
CA LEU A 149 -8.84 -13.37 -12.36
C LEU A 149 -9.73 -14.51 -11.88
N GLN A 150 -9.55 -15.70 -12.48
CA GLN A 150 -10.14 -16.92 -11.94
C GLN A 150 -9.45 -17.29 -10.62
N PRO A 151 -10.16 -17.85 -9.61
CA PRO A 151 -9.59 -18.12 -8.30
C PRO A 151 -8.31 -18.96 -8.33
N MET A 152 -8.26 -20.00 -9.16
CA MET A 152 -7.07 -20.85 -9.31
C MET A 152 -5.86 -20.06 -9.84
N GLU A 153 -6.06 -19.18 -10.83
CA GLU A 153 -5.00 -18.33 -11.38
C GLU A 153 -4.53 -17.31 -10.33
N LEU A 154 -5.49 -16.65 -9.67
CA LEU A 154 -5.24 -15.68 -8.60
C LEU A 154 -4.37 -16.26 -7.49
N TYR A 155 -4.79 -17.39 -6.91
CA TYR A 155 -4.09 -17.95 -5.75
C TYR A 155 -2.80 -18.68 -6.11
N SER A 156 -2.64 -19.16 -7.34
CA SER A 156 -1.36 -19.61 -7.85
C SER A 156 -0.35 -18.45 -7.95
N GLU A 157 -0.80 -17.30 -8.42
CA GLU A 157 0.03 -16.09 -8.49
C GLU A 157 0.38 -15.54 -7.09
N VAL A 158 -0.58 -15.53 -6.17
CA VAL A 158 -0.35 -15.19 -4.75
C VAL A 158 0.71 -16.10 -4.14
N SER A 159 0.61 -17.43 -4.36
CA SER A 159 1.57 -18.40 -3.85
C SER A 159 2.97 -18.13 -4.41
N ARG A 160 3.07 -17.96 -5.73
CA ARG A 160 4.34 -17.65 -6.41
C ARG A 160 4.99 -16.40 -5.84
N LEU A 161 4.24 -15.30 -5.77
CA LEU A 161 4.71 -14.02 -5.28
C LEU A 161 5.19 -14.10 -3.83
N ALA A 162 4.41 -14.71 -2.96
CA ALA A 162 4.75 -14.83 -1.55
C ALA A 162 6.02 -15.69 -1.32
N VAL A 163 6.20 -16.76 -2.10
CA VAL A 163 7.43 -17.58 -2.08
C VAL A 163 8.63 -16.76 -2.56
N GLU A 164 8.51 -16.04 -3.68
CA GLU A 164 9.58 -15.17 -4.21
C GLU A 164 9.99 -14.08 -3.22
N ARG A 165 9.04 -13.58 -2.45
CA ARG A 165 9.26 -12.57 -1.40
C ARG A 165 9.74 -13.17 -0.07
N GLY A 166 9.91 -14.49 0.00
CA GLY A 166 10.50 -15.20 1.13
C GLY A 166 9.56 -15.43 2.31
N VAL A 167 8.25 -15.47 2.07
CA VAL A 167 7.28 -15.94 3.05
C VAL A 167 7.51 -17.42 3.36
N GLN A 168 7.48 -17.80 4.63
CA GLN A 168 7.78 -19.16 5.09
C GLN A 168 6.54 -19.88 5.62
N LYS A 169 5.55 -19.12 6.09
CA LYS A 169 4.29 -19.62 6.62
C LYS A 169 3.12 -18.87 6.02
N PHE A 170 2.08 -19.59 5.64
CA PHE A 170 0.87 -19.02 5.05
C PHE A 170 -0.37 -19.38 5.87
N ILE A 171 -1.17 -18.38 6.17
CA ILE A 171 -2.48 -18.53 6.82
C ILE A 171 -3.53 -17.88 5.91
N GLY A 172 -4.39 -18.70 5.33
CA GLY A 172 -5.51 -18.27 4.50
C GLY A 172 -6.80 -18.18 5.30
N ILE A 173 -7.55 -17.11 5.13
CA ILE A 173 -8.84 -16.90 5.81
C ILE A 173 -9.89 -16.55 4.76
N GLY A 174 -10.86 -17.42 4.58
CA GLY A 174 -11.97 -17.23 3.67
C GLY A 174 -12.33 -18.48 2.89
N PRO A 175 -13.57 -18.57 2.37
CA PRO A 175 -14.05 -19.71 1.61
C PRO A 175 -13.26 -19.93 0.31
N ASP A 176 -12.95 -18.86 -0.45
CA ASP A 176 -12.23 -18.99 -1.72
C ASP A 176 -10.81 -19.52 -1.52
N LEU A 177 -10.10 -19.07 -0.48
CA LEU A 177 -8.78 -19.59 -0.10
C LEU A 177 -8.86 -21.05 0.36
N CYS A 178 -9.89 -21.43 1.10
CA CYS A 178 -10.09 -22.83 1.50
C CYS A 178 -10.33 -23.74 0.29
N GLU A 179 -11.17 -23.33 -0.65
CA GLU A 179 -11.48 -24.10 -1.86
C GLU A 179 -10.27 -24.23 -2.80
N ASN A 180 -9.40 -23.21 -2.82
CA ASN A 180 -8.20 -23.18 -3.66
C ASN A 180 -6.90 -23.45 -2.89
N ALA A 181 -6.98 -24.07 -1.71
CA ALA A 181 -5.80 -24.36 -0.87
C ALA A 181 -4.72 -25.19 -1.60
N ASN A 182 -5.11 -25.97 -2.60
CA ASN A 182 -4.20 -26.74 -3.44
C ASN A 182 -3.33 -25.90 -4.38
N CYS A 183 -3.64 -24.61 -4.56
CA CYS A 183 -2.83 -23.66 -5.33
C CYS A 183 -1.74 -23.00 -4.47
N ILE A 184 -1.79 -23.16 -3.15
CA ILE A 184 -0.88 -22.55 -2.19
C ILE A 184 0.15 -23.59 -1.74
N HIS A 185 1.45 -23.25 -1.83
CA HIS A 185 2.54 -24.21 -1.59
C HIS A 185 3.57 -23.66 -0.61
N PHE A 186 3.33 -23.88 0.68
CA PHE A 186 4.26 -23.55 1.76
C PHE A 186 4.53 -24.78 2.64
N GLY A 187 5.70 -24.86 3.23
CA GLY A 187 6.03 -25.93 4.17
C GLY A 187 5.13 -25.92 5.41
N GLU A 188 4.66 -24.73 5.80
CA GLU A 188 3.66 -24.56 6.84
C GLU A 188 2.53 -23.68 6.32
N GLN A 189 1.35 -24.27 6.19
CA GLN A 189 0.15 -23.57 5.76
C GLN A 189 -1.08 -24.03 6.51
N ARG A 190 -2.02 -23.10 6.75
CA ARG A 190 -3.32 -23.36 7.38
C ARG A 190 -4.39 -22.52 6.72
N PHE A 191 -5.60 -23.07 6.67
CA PHE A 191 -6.75 -22.40 6.07
C PHE A 191 -7.93 -22.44 7.02
N PHE A 192 -8.64 -21.31 7.10
CA PHE A 192 -9.81 -21.13 7.95
C PHE A 192 -10.94 -20.53 7.12
N PRO A 193 -12.16 -21.06 7.22
CA PRO A 193 -13.28 -20.57 6.42
C PRO A 193 -13.74 -19.16 6.85
N THR A 194 -13.48 -18.75 8.10
CA THR A 194 -13.85 -17.46 8.65
C THR A 194 -12.82 -16.94 9.64
N VAL A 195 -12.89 -15.65 9.94
CA VAL A 195 -12.05 -15.00 10.97
C VAL A 195 -12.33 -15.59 12.36
N GLU A 196 -13.58 -15.90 12.67
CA GLU A 196 -13.97 -16.51 13.94
C GLU A 196 -13.32 -17.90 14.13
N ALA A 197 -13.27 -18.69 13.05
CA ALA A 197 -12.60 -20.00 13.07
C ALA A 197 -11.09 -19.84 13.30
N PHE A 198 -10.46 -18.85 12.69
CA PHE A 198 -9.05 -18.53 12.92
C PHE A 198 -8.80 -18.09 14.37
N ILE A 199 -9.63 -17.20 14.92
CA ILE A 199 -9.52 -16.75 16.31
C ILE A 199 -9.73 -17.92 17.28
N ALA A 200 -10.74 -18.75 17.04
CA ALA A 200 -11.05 -19.91 17.88
C ALA A 200 -9.93 -20.98 17.87
N SER A 201 -9.11 -21.03 16.82
CA SER A 201 -7.95 -21.93 16.76
C SER A 201 -6.80 -21.51 17.67
N GLU A 202 -6.82 -20.28 18.21
CA GLU A 202 -5.76 -19.67 19.00
C GLU A 202 -4.36 -19.68 18.34
N MET A 203 -4.29 -19.93 17.03
CA MET A 203 -3.04 -20.09 16.29
C MET A 203 -2.15 -18.86 16.36
N PHE A 204 -2.77 -17.67 16.44
CA PHE A 204 -2.03 -16.40 16.58
C PHE A 204 -1.21 -16.31 17.87
N LYS A 205 -1.58 -17.09 18.92
CA LYS A 205 -0.82 -17.15 20.18
C LYS A 205 0.51 -17.91 20.04
N HIS A 206 0.68 -18.64 18.94
CA HIS A 206 1.89 -19.45 18.66
C HIS A 206 2.80 -18.79 17.62
N LEU A 207 2.56 -17.53 17.27
CA LEU A 207 3.45 -16.73 16.45
C LEU A 207 4.53 -16.11 17.35
N HIS A 208 5.79 -16.39 17.05
CA HIS A 208 6.95 -15.92 17.83
C HIS A 208 8.06 -15.50 16.88
N ASP A 209 8.66 -14.34 17.14
CA ASP A 209 9.80 -13.79 16.38
C ASP A 209 9.54 -13.69 14.87
N GLU A 210 8.33 -13.27 14.51
CA GLU A 210 7.86 -13.13 13.13
C GLU A 210 7.78 -11.69 12.66
#